data_545f72039ecd373b76c7764e81fdb7d5
#
_entry.id   545f72039ecd373b76c7764e81fdb7d5
#
_cell.length_a   1.000
_cell.length_b   1.000
_cell.length_c   1.000
_cell.angle_alpha   90.00
_cell.angle_beta   90.00
_cell.angle_gamma   90.00
#
_symmetry.space_group_name_H-M   'P 1'
#
loop_
_entity.id
_entity.type
_entity.pdbx_description
1 polymer ?
#
loop_
_entity_poly.entity_id
_entity_poly.type
_entity_poly.pdbx_seq_one_letter_code
_entity_poly.pdbx_strand_id
1 'polypeptide(L)'
;MTAAVARCATATDHDLLGGYIAFCRDLCVSDRALRDRLRAARSFLATHPDLDGWMRRPVPARVTDLRRTQAWPLIGWAILSGHVTADLELLLVKDFGTLGTTAKQLMPGDFADANAAADRLGWSPTWARSIVREALVLTIAATGRTLRQLTADDLDGLNEEIAACPLITDHARKRHRAQLFGLAQLLFECRVIDAPPVRHYPPAASIAQRFVAALPDTPIRAAMIRYVTARAAVLAASSVDGLANDLIPFGIFLADHHPQVTTLAQLDRGHIEGFLAVNRTRRWRGRVARDQQVSASVAHAAVLALRNFLDDITLWGWADRPARQLLFAIDVPRLPRPLPRALPPDDDTALLAAIGDLDDPFARCGLLVLRHAGLRLGELLDLELDAVVDYGPAGTWLRVPLGKLKTERSVPLDDVTVAALDGWAATRGQQRAIPHPQTGRPTDFLFTAQGRRLGPWRIRSGLDRAAAAAGLLVDPGHPARITPHRLRHTTPPAWPTPGCRCKRSWRYSGTSPQR
;
A
#
# COMPACT_ATOMS: atom_id res chain seq x y z
N MET A 1 -14.09 32.64 17.85
CA MET A 1 -13.51 33.85 17.20
C MET A 1 -12.13 33.43 16.65
N THR A 2 -12.06 33.12 15.39
CA THR A 2 -10.88 32.64 14.69
C THR A 2 -10.09 33.88 14.25
N ALA A 3 -9.01 34.22 14.95
CA ALA A 3 -8.08 35.23 14.47
C ALA A 3 -7.27 34.61 13.32
N ALA A 4 -7.61 35.00 12.10
CA ALA A 4 -6.78 34.78 10.94
C ALA A 4 -5.43 35.48 11.20
N VAL A 5 -4.32 34.76 11.19
CA VAL A 5 -2.98 35.35 11.15
C VAL A 5 -2.85 36.00 9.76
N ALA A 6 -3.28 37.26 9.67
CA ALA A 6 -3.02 38.09 8.51
C ALA A 6 -1.52 38.34 8.45
N ARG A 7 -0.89 38.01 7.32
CA ARG A 7 0.49 38.39 7.04
C ARG A 7 0.61 39.92 7.12
N CYS A 8 1.27 40.39 8.17
CA CYS A 8 1.64 41.79 8.27
C CYS A 8 3.01 41.97 7.57
N ALA A 9 3.02 42.62 6.45
CA ALA A 9 4.24 43.07 5.79
C ALA A 9 4.84 44.21 6.62
N THR A 10 6.17 44.15 6.85
CA THR A 10 7.03 45.18 7.45
C THR A 10 6.77 45.49 8.93
N ALA A 11 7.07 44.53 9.82
CA ALA A 11 7.27 44.82 11.24
C ALA A 11 8.68 45.38 11.46
N THR A 12 8.79 46.54 12.12
CA THR A 12 10.09 47.09 12.57
C THR A 12 10.69 46.20 13.67
N ASP A 13 12.01 46.15 13.84
CA ASP A 13 12.74 45.34 14.85
C ASP A 13 12.21 45.53 16.28
N HIS A 14 11.62 46.67 16.62
CA HIS A 14 10.98 46.91 17.90
C HIS A 14 9.70 46.07 18.14
N ASP A 15 8.99 45.74 17.08
CA ASP A 15 7.76 44.95 17.16
C ASP A 15 8.07 43.45 17.33
N LEU A 16 9.11 42.93 16.70
CA LEU A 16 9.54 41.54 16.79
C LEU A 16 9.95 41.13 18.20
N LEU A 17 10.79 41.93 18.86
CA LEU A 17 11.23 41.63 20.23
C LEU A 17 10.09 41.76 21.23
N GLY A 18 9.20 42.75 21.06
CA GLY A 18 7.99 42.94 21.86
C GLY A 18 7.04 41.74 21.76
N GLY A 19 6.76 41.28 20.55
CA GLY A 19 5.94 40.09 20.29
C GLY A 19 6.56 38.81 20.89
N TYR A 20 7.88 38.64 20.75
CA TYR A 20 8.57 37.49 21.34
C TYR A 20 8.55 37.50 22.88
N ILE A 21 8.67 38.70 23.51
CA ILE A 21 8.54 38.85 24.98
C ILE A 21 7.15 38.44 25.43
N ALA A 22 6.10 38.91 24.77
CA ALA A 22 4.71 38.54 25.07
C ALA A 22 4.54 37.02 24.96
N PHE A 23 4.95 36.41 23.85
CA PHE A 23 4.93 34.96 23.65
C PHE A 23 5.66 34.19 24.77
N CYS A 24 6.85 34.64 25.16
CA CYS A 24 7.61 33.96 26.22
C CYS A 24 6.92 34.04 27.59
N ARG A 25 6.18 35.10 27.89
CA ARG A 25 5.38 35.25 29.11
C ARG A 25 4.17 34.32 29.08
N ASP A 26 3.47 34.22 27.96
CA ASP A 26 2.33 33.34 27.77
C ASP A 26 2.72 31.85 27.84
N LEU A 27 3.96 31.53 27.47
CA LEU A 27 4.51 30.17 27.57
C LEU A 27 4.75 29.72 29.02
N CYS A 28 4.51 30.56 30.02
CA CYS A 28 4.68 30.27 31.45
C CYS A 28 6.06 29.72 31.80
N VAL A 29 7.11 30.17 31.15
CA VAL A 29 8.51 29.77 31.49
C VAL A 29 8.92 30.43 32.81
N SER A 30 9.79 29.78 33.57
CA SER A 30 10.32 30.36 34.80
C SER A 30 11.06 31.68 34.53
N ASP A 31 11.09 32.58 35.50
CA ASP A 31 11.79 33.87 35.39
C ASP A 31 13.25 33.74 34.94
N ARG A 32 13.92 32.67 35.35
CA ARG A 32 15.28 32.37 34.89
C ARG A 32 15.30 32.04 33.41
N ALA A 33 14.45 31.12 32.98
CA ALA A 33 14.33 30.73 31.57
C ALA A 33 13.91 31.89 30.69
N LEU A 34 13.02 32.76 31.15
CA LEU A 34 12.62 34.00 30.47
C LEU A 34 13.83 34.92 30.30
N ARG A 35 14.57 35.22 31.38
CA ARG A 35 15.79 36.06 31.28
C ARG A 35 16.82 35.49 30.33
N ASP A 36 17.04 34.19 30.34
CA ASP A 36 18.04 33.55 29.47
C ASP A 36 17.61 33.62 27.99
N ARG A 37 16.34 33.38 27.69
CA ARG A 37 15.78 33.53 26.33
C ARG A 37 15.86 34.96 25.82
N LEU A 38 15.53 35.96 26.64
CA LEU A 38 15.59 37.36 26.27
C LEU A 38 17.02 37.85 26.09
N ARG A 39 17.98 37.36 26.92
CA ARG A 39 19.39 37.65 26.72
C ARG A 39 19.90 37.10 25.37
N ALA A 40 19.60 35.86 25.06
CA ALA A 40 19.92 35.25 23.78
C ALA A 40 19.32 36.00 22.59
N ALA A 41 18.05 36.36 22.66
CA ALA A 41 17.34 37.12 21.62
C ALA A 41 17.97 38.50 21.39
N ARG A 42 18.19 39.27 22.46
CA ARG A 42 18.82 40.60 22.36
C ARG A 42 20.26 40.54 21.82
N SER A 43 21.08 39.59 22.28
CA SER A 43 22.43 39.39 21.78
C SER A 43 22.45 39.03 20.29
N PHE A 44 21.50 38.20 19.85
CA PHE A 44 21.37 37.80 18.45
C PHE A 44 20.98 39.00 17.58
N LEU A 45 19.91 39.72 17.94
CA LEU A 45 19.41 40.89 17.18
C LEU A 45 20.43 42.02 17.15
N ALA A 46 21.19 42.26 18.22
CA ALA A 46 22.31 43.23 18.22
C ALA A 46 23.40 42.87 17.20
N THR A 47 23.64 41.58 16.95
CA THR A 47 24.65 41.12 15.99
C THR A 47 24.08 41.01 14.56
N HIS A 48 22.78 40.73 14.45
CA HIS A 48 22.07 40.48 13.20
C HIS A 48 20.76 41.31 13.17
N PRO A 49 20.83 42.64 13.01
CA PRO A 49 19.64 43.50 12.97
C PRO A 49 18.79 43.29 11.73
N ASP A 50 19.38 42.91 10.58
CA ASP A 50 18.68 42.50 9.36
C ASP A 50 18.49 40.99 9.35
N LEU A 51 17.31 40.54 9.81
CA LEU A 51 16.98 39.11 9.82
C LEU A 51 16.83 38.53 8.42
N ASP A 52 16.29 39.28 7.47
CA ASP A 52 16.15 38.81 6.10
C ASP A 52 17.52 38.65 5.43
N GLY A 53 18.43 39.56 5.66
CA GLY A 53 19.82 39.43 5.25
C GLY A 53 20.52 38.25 5.88
N TRP A 54 20.25 38.01 7.18
CA TRP A 54 20.79 36.86 7.88
C TRP A 54 20.20 35.53 7.34
N MET A 55 18.91 35.49 7.01
CA MET A 55 18.27 34.30 6.42
C MET A 55 18.83 33.95 5.02
N ARG A 56 19.36 34.91 4.27
CA ARG A 56 20.02 34.65 2.99
C ARG A 56 21.45 34.09 3.11
N ARG A 57 22.04 34.05 4.32
CA ARG A 57 23.38 33.48 4.53
C ARG A 57 23.37 31.95 4.37
N PRO A 58 24.51 31.33 4.03
CA PRO A 58 24.63 29.87 3.95
C PRO A 58 24.19 29.18 5.25
N VAL A 59 23.46 28.07 5.14
CA VAL A 59 22.91 27.32 6.29
C VAL A 59 23.98 26.98 7.36
N PRO A 60 25.19 26.50 7.02
CA PRO A 60 26.22 26.22 8.02
C PRO A 60 26.60 27.43 8.86
N ALA A 61 26.67 28.63 8.27
CA ALA A 61 26.96 29.88 8.97
C ALA A 61 25.83 30.23 9.96
N ARG A 62 24.57 30.15 9.51
CA ARG A 62 23.38 30.38 10.34
C ARG A 62 23.30 29.39 11.51
N VAL A 63 23.59 28.12 11.28
CA VAL A 63 23.63 27.11 12.33
C VAL A 63 24.71 27.42 13.37
N THR A 64 25.87 27.93 12.93
CA THR A 64 26.95 28.35 13.82
C THR A 64 26.52 29.55 14.68
N ASP A 65 25.90 30.56 14.10
CA ASP A 65 25.40 31.73 14.81
C ASP A 65 24.34 31.34 15.85
N LEU A 66 23.40 30.46 15.48
CA LEU A 66 22.34 29.97 16.37
C LEU A 66 22.90 29.15 17.55
N ARG A 67 23.97 28.37 17.33
CA ARG A 67 24.66 27.65 18.42
C ARG A 67 25.36 28.59 19.37
N ARG A 68 26.06 29.60 18.84
CA ARG A 68 26.81 30.58 19.64
C ARG A 68 25.86 31.44 20.49
N THR A 69 24.75 31.88 19.95
CA THR A 69 23.84 32.81 20.62
C THR A 69 22.68 32.14 21.35
N GLN A 70 22.45 30.84 21.15
CA GLN A 70 21.28 30.10 21.67
C GLN A 70 19.95 30.71 21.25
N ALA A 71 19.91 31.43 20.10
CA ALA A 71 18.76 32.21 19.64
C ALA A 71 17.72 31.38 18.85
N TRP A 72 17.88 30.05 18.76
CA TRP A 72 16.92 29.20 18.04
C TRP A 72 15.46 29.36 18.50
N PRO A 73 15.14 29.55 19.81
CA PRO A 73 13.78 29.82 20.23
C PRO A 73 13.18 31.10 19.64
N LEU A 74 13.97 32.18 19.52
CA LEU A 74 13.53 33.42 18.85
C LEU A 74 13.26 33.19 17.36
N ILE A 75 14.22 32.60 16.66
CA ILE A 75 14.11 32.37 15.19
C ILE A 75 12.96 31.40 14.90
N GLY A 76 12.82 30.31 15.68
CA GLY A 76 11.69 29.39 15.53
C GLY A 76 10.31 30.07 15.75
N TRP A 77 10.22 30.97 16.73
CA TRP A 77 9.03 31.76 16.94
C TRP A 77 8.80 32.75 15.76
N ALA A 78 9.83 33.45 15.30
CA ALA A 78 9.74 34.39 14.20
C ALA A 78 9.30 33.71 12.88
N ILE A 79 9.77 32.50 12.61
CA ILE A 79 9.34 31.69 11.45
C ILE A 79 7.85 31.34 11.60
N LEU A 80 7.45 30.75 12.74
CA LEU A 80 6.09 30.28 12.95
C LEU A 80 5.06 31.41 13.06
N SER A 81 5.50 32.61 13.45
CA SER A 81 4.66 33.83 13.50
C SER A 81 4.64 34.61 12.17
N GLY A 82 5.38 34.15 11.17
CA GLY A 82 5.45 34.78 9.84
C GLY A 82 6.32 36.04 9.75
N HIS A 83 7.15 36.33 10.75
CA HIS A 83 8.09 37.45 10.72
C HIS A 83 9.27 37.20 9.77
N VAL A 84 9.68 35.96 9.61
CA VAL A 84 10.72 35.54 8.66
C VAL A 84 10.30 34.27 7.93
N THR A 85 10.74 34.13 6.68
CA THR A 85 10.55 32.90 5.89
C THR A 85 11.79 32.03 6.03
N ALA A 86 11.61 30.78 6.46
CA ALA A 86 12.69 29.81 6.54
C ALA A 86 12.83 29.01 5.26
N ASP A 87 14.09 28.68 4.90
CA ASP A 87 14.33 27.63 3.93
C ASP A 87 14.28 26.24 4.59
N LEU A 88 13.87 25.27 3.82
CA LEU A 88 13.73 23.89 4.29
C LEU A 88 15.05 23.31 4.81
N GLU A 89 16.20 23.68 4.20
CA GLU A 89 17.51 23.18 4.61
C GLU A 89 17.84 23.52 6.07
N LEU A 90 17.54 24.76 6.50
CA LEU A 90 17.74 25.16 7.89
C LEU A 90 16.85 24.36 8.83
N LEU A 91 15.61 24.14 8.47
CA LEU A 91 14.65 23.36 9.26
C LEU A 91 15.07 21.90 9.39
N LEU A 92 15.61 21.29 8.32
CA LEU A 92 16.03 19.89 8.32
C LEU A 92 17.29 19.62 9.18
N VAL A 93 18.16 20.61 9.37
CA VAL A 93 19.38 20.45 10.18
C VAL A 93 19.24 20.91 11.63
N LYS A 94 18.08 21.51 11.99
CA LYS A 94 17.82 21.99 13.36
C LYS A 94 16.93 21.04 14.14
N ASP A 95 17.02 21.16 15.47
CA ASP A 95 16.19 20.39 16.39
C ASP A 95 14.74 20.88 16.41
N PHE A 96 13.80 19.91 16.30
CA PHE A 96 12.35 20.16 16.30
C PHE A 96 11.76 20.35 17.70
N GLY A 97 12.48 20.05 18.79
CA GLY A 97 11.93 20.11 20.14
C GLY A 97 11.39 21.49 20.50
N THR A 98 12.22 22.52 20.33
CA THR A 98 11.84 23.91 20.57
C THR A 98 10.78 24.41 19.59
N LEU A 99 10.95 24.11 18.30
CA LEU A 99 10.01 24.52 17.25
C LEU A 99 8.61 23.89 17.48
N GLY A 100 8.56 22.61 17.84
CA GLY A 100 7.32 21.91 18.15
C GLY A 100 6.59 22.45 19.37
N THR A 101 7.33 22.85 20.42
CA THR A 101 6.74 23.49 21.60
C THR A 101 6.14 24.85 21.23
N THR A 102 6.87 25.65 20.46
CA THR A 102 6.42 26.95 19.98
C THR A 102 5.19 26.82 19.08
N ALA A 103 5.20 25.90 18.12
CA ALA A 103 4.07 25.66 17.22
C ALA A 103 2.81 25.24 17.99
N LYS A 104 2.93 24.34 18.96
CA LYS A 104 1.81 23.91 19.80
C LYS A 104 1.20 25.07 20.58
N GLN A 105 2.02 26.01 21.07
CA GLN A 105 1.52 27.19 21.80
C GLN A 105 0.82 28.17 20.88
N LEU A 106 1.35 28.40 19.69
CA LEU A 106 0.76 29.33 18.71
C LEU A 106 -0.51 28.78 18.06
N MET A 107 -0.60 27.47 17.87
CA MET A 107 -1.66 26.80 17.12
C MET A 107 -2.25 25.60 17.88
N PRO A 108 -2.77 25.79 19.12
CA PRO A 108 -3.21 24.67 19.96
C PRO A 108 -4.36 23.86 19.32
N GLY A 109 -5.25 24.51 18.57
CA GLY A 109 -6.33 23.85 17.84
C GLY A 109 -5.84 22.89 16.76
N ASP A 110 -4.85 23.28 15.97
CA ASP A 110 -4.25 22.43 14.93
C ASP A 110 -3.64 21.17 15.54
N PHE A 111 -2.97 21.29 16.68
CA PHE A 111 -2.40 20.15 17.40
C PHE A 111 -3.47 19.25 18.03
N ALA A 112 -4.57 19.82 18.54
CA ALA A 112 -5.70 19.05 19.05
C ALA A 112 -6.36 18.23 17.93
N ASP A 113 -6.65 18.85 16.79
CA ASP A 113 -7.20 18.18 15.61
C ASP A 113 -6.28 17.07 15.10
N ALA A 114 -4.98 17.35 15.01
CA ALA A 114 -3.98 16.40 14.56
C ALA A 114 -3.85 15.18 15.49
N ASN A 115 -3.85 15.39 16.81
CA ASN A 115 -3.82 14.29 17.77
C ASN A 115 -5.09 13.45 17.71
N ALA A 116 -6.28 14.09 17.66
CA ALA A 116 -7.54 13.38 17.52
C ALA A 116 -7.60 12.54 16.23
N ALA A 117 -7.04 13.03 15.14
CA ALA A 117 -6.92 12.26 13.90
C ALA A 117 -5.92 11.08 14.04
N ALA A 118 -4.79 11.28 14.69
CA ALA A 118 -3.83 10.21 14.97
C ALA A 118 -4.44 9.09 15.84
N ASP A 119 -5.27 9.46 16.82
CA ASP A 119 -6.01 8.50 17.66
C ASP A 119 -7.04 7.71 16.84
N ARG A 120 -7.81 8.37 15.96
CA ARG A 120 -8.74 7.67 15.05
C ARG A 120 -8.00 6.72 14.10
N LEU A 121 -6.81 7.08 13.64
CA LEU A 121 -5.95 6.22 12.81
C LEU A 121 -5.35 5.03 13.58
N GLY A 122 -5.45 5.02 14.91
CA GLY A 122 -4.90 3.97 15.75
C GLY A 122 -3.37 3.92 15.69
N TRP A 123 -2.71 5.07 15.59
CA TRP A 123 -1.25 5.13 15.51
C TRP A 123 -0.60 4.88 16.88
N SER A 124 0.56 4.25 16.87
CA SER A 124 1.37 4.16 18.09
C SER A 124 1.76 5.57 18.59
N PRO A 125 1.87 5.79 19.91
CA PRO A 125 2.26 7.09 20.47
C PRO A 125 3.57 7.64 19.89
N THR A 126 4.53 6.76 19.59
CA THR A 126 5.81 7.14 18.97
C THR A 126 5.62 7.66 17.54
N TRP A 127 4.80 6.97 16.73
CA TRP A 127 4.55 7.39 15.36
C TRP A 127 3.70 8.67 15.31
N ALA A 128 2.65 8.75 16.11
CA ALA A 128 1.82 9.96 16.24
C ALA A 128 2.67 11.19 16.61
N ARG A 129 3.55 11.03 17.60
CA ARG A 129 4.48 12.09 17.99
C ARG A 129 5.40 12.52 16.86
N SER A 130 5.96 11.57 16.12
CA SER A 130 6.83 11.85 14.97
C SER A 130 6.10 12.62 13.87
N ILE A 131 4.83 12.33 13.61
CA ILE A 131 4.05 13.04 12.60
C ILE A 131 3.61 14.42 13.11
N VAL A 132 3.03 14.48 14.31
CA VAL A 132 2.43 15.72 14.83
C VAL A 132 3.49 16.73 15.29
N ARG A 133 4.61 16.28 15.86
CA ARG A 133 5.66 17.17 16.40
C ARG A 133 6.82 17.45 15.46
N GLU A 134 7.03 16.60 14.45
CA GLU A 134 8.12 16.78 13.51
C GLU A 134 7.59 17.13 12.12
N ALA A 135 6.84 16.23 11.47
CA ALA A 135 6.39 16.44 10.10
C ALA A 135 5.42 17.63 9.95
N LEU A 136 4.41 17.72 10.82
CA LEU A 136 3.46 18.84 10.79
C LEU A 136 4.16 20.17 11.06
N VAL A 137 5.02 20.21 12.08
CA VAL A 137 5.78 21.42 12.44
C VAL A 137 6.74 21.84 11.34
N LEU A 138 7.45 20.88 10.72
CA LEU A 138 8.30 21.13 9.56
C LEU A 138 7.50 21.75 8.42
N THR A 139 6.35 21.15 8.11
CA THR A 139 5.50 21.61 7.00
C THR A 139 4.93 23.00 7.26
N ILE A 140 4.40 23.25 8.48
CA ILE A 140 3.90 24.59 8.86
C ILE A 140 5.01 25.63 8.79
N ALA A 141 6.21 25.32 9.32
CA ALA A 141 7.34 26.24 9.32
C ALA A 141 7.87 26.53 7.90
N ALA A 142 7.89 25.53 7.02
CA ALA A 142 8.35 25.68 5.65
C ALA A 142 7.34 26.43 4.75
N THR A 143 6.03 26.20 4.96
CA THR A 143 4.99 26.77 4.10
C THR A 143 4.38 28.07 4.64
N GLY A 144 4.52 28.34 5.94
CA GLY A 144 3.82 29.41 6.64
C GLY A 144 2.30 29.23 6.69
N ARG A 145 1.80 28.01 6.50
CA ARG A 145 0.37 27.66 6.49
C ARG A 145 -0.04 26.93 7.76
N THR A 146 -1.28 27.10 8.21
CA THR A 146 -1.86 26.32 9.30
C THR A 146 -2.27 24.93 8.80
N LEU A 147 -2.57 24.00 9.71
CA LEU A 147 -3.05 22.65 9.38
C LEU A 147 -4.18 22.68 8.33
N ARG A 148 -5.15 23.57 8.52
CA ARG A 148 -6.34 23.67 7.65
C ARG A 148 -6.08 24.30 6.28
N GLN A 149 -4.93 24.94 6.10
CA GLN A 149 -4.52 25.59 4.84
C GLN A 149 -3.55 24.73 4.01
N LEU A 150 -3.04 23.65 4.60
CA LEU A 150 -2.14 22.75 3.90
C LEU A 150 -2.84 22.04 2.74
N THR A 151 -2.08 21.81 1.67
CA THR A 151 -2.55 21.14 0.46
C THR A 151 -1.69 19.91 0.14
N ALA A 152 -2.15 19.08 -0.79
CA ALA A 152 -1.35 17.97 -1.29
C ALA A 152 -0.08 18.46 -2.00
N ASP A 153 -0.19 19.56 -2.76
CA ASP A 153 0.93 20.16 -3.51
C ASP A 153 2.04 20.66 -2.56
N ASP A 154 1.69 21.18 -1.37
CA ASP A 154 2.68 21.55 -0.36
C ASP A 154 3.52 20.33 0.08
N LEU A 155 2.88 19.18 0.26
CA LEU A 155 3.57 17.96 0.67
C LEU A 155 4.43 17.38 -0.47
N ASP A 156 3.95 17.46 -1.70
CA ASP A 156 4.68 17.00 -2.88
C ASP A 156 5.91 17.87 -3.12
N GLY A 157 5.78 19.21 -3.06
CA GLY A 157 6.90 20.12 -3.14
C GLY A 157 7.97 19.87 -2.08
N LEU A 158 7.55 19.76 -0.80
CA LEU A 158 8.47 19.41 0.29
C LEU A 158 9.14 18.05 0.11
N ASN A 159 8.44 17.06 -0.42
CA ASN A 159 9.00 15.74 -0.69
C ASN A 159 10.09 15.79 -1.78
N GLU A 160 9.92 16.63 -2.80
CA GLU A 160 10.92 16.89 -3.85
C GLU A 160 12.14 17.63 -3.29
N GLU A 161 11.93 18.69 -2.51
CA GLU A 161 13.02 19.44 -1.87
C GLU A 161 13.82 18.57 -0.89
N ILE A 162 13.16 17.74 -0.06
CA ILE A 162 13.82 16.77 0.83
C ILE A 162 14.63 15.75 0.02
N ALA A 163 14.11 15.31 -1.13
CA ALA A 163 14.82 14.37 -1.99
C ALA A 163 16.10 14.97 -2.56
N ALA A 164 16.08 16.27 -2.90
CA ALA A 164 17.21 17.02 -3.47
C ALA A 164 18.21 17.56 -2.43
N CYS A 165 17.82 17.65 -1.12
CA CYS A 165 18.64 18.30 -0.09
C CYS A 165 19.97 17.57 0.13
N PRO A 166 21.14 18.25 -0.04
CA PRO A 166 22.44 17.64 0.14
C PRO A 166 22.92 17.58 1.61
N LEU A 167 22.26 18.32 2.52
CA LEU A 167 22.70 18.51 3.90
C LEU A 167 22.23 17.39 4.84
N ILE A 168 21.40 16.46 4.37
CA ILE A 168 20.87 15.35 5.16
C ILE A 168 21.33 13.99 4.63
N THR A 169 21.47 13.03 5.54
CA THR A 169 21.82 11.65 5.19
C THR A 169 20.67 10.93 4.48
N ASP A 170 20.97 9.88 3.72
CA ASP A 170 19.95 9.04 3.08
C ASP A 170 18.96 8.44 4.08
N HIS A 171 19.41 8.13 5.29
CA HIS A 171 18.54 7.65 6.36
C HIS A 171 17.55 8.74 6.80
N ALA A 172 18.02 9.96 7.04
CA ALA A 172 17.18 11.09 7.40
C ALA A 172 16.19 11.42 6.27
N ARG A 173 16.65 11.40 5.00
CA ARG A 173 15.80 11.60 3.82
C ARG A 173 14.65 10.60 3.75
N LYS A 174 14.94 9.30 3.93
CA LYS A 174 13.93 8.24 3.97
C LYS A 174 12.94 8.44 5.13
N ARG A 175 13.44 8.84 6.31
CA ARG A 175 12.61 9.12 7.49
C ARG A 175 11.64 10.28 7.22
N HIS A 176 12.13 11.43 6.76
CA HIS A 176 11.28 12.60 6.49
C HIS A 176 10.23 12.31 5.42
N ARG A 177 10.58 11.61 4.35
CA ARG A 177 9.62 11.19 3.32
C ARG A 177 8.53 10.26 3.87
N ALA A 178 8.90 9.34 4.76
CA ALA A 178 7.92 8.49 5.44
C ALA A 178 7.01 9.30 6.38
N GLN A 179 7.56 10.31 7.04
CA GLN A 179 6.83 11.22 7.91
C GLN A 179 5.85 12.11 7.11
N LEU A 180 6.26 12.67 5.96
CA LEU A 180 5.35 13.41 5.07
C LEU A 180 4.21 12.54 4.56
N PHE A 181 4.48 11.28 4.22
CA PHE A 181 3.42 10.34 3.86
C PHE A 181 2.43 10.11 5.03
N GLY A 182 2.93 10.00 6.25
CA GLY A 182 2.09 9.93 7.46
C GLY A 182 1.28 11.22 7.65
N LEU A 183 1.90 12.39 7.45
CA LEU A 183 1.20 13.67 7.52
C LEU A 183 0.08 13.76 6.48
N ALA A 184 0.31 13.33 5.25
CA ALA A 184 -0.74 13.27 4.23
C ALA A 184 -1.93 12.37 4.66
N GLN A 185 -1.67 11.23 5.31
CA GLN A 185 -2.74 10.40 5.88
C GLN A 185 -3.51 11.14 6.98
N LEU A 186 -2.82 11.87 7.84
CA LEU A 186 -3.43 12.67 8.90
C LEU A 186 -4.28 13.79 8.30
N LEU A 187 -3.78 14.52 7.29
CA LEU A 187 -4.54 15.57 6.60
C LEU A 187 -5.79 15.03 5.91
N PHE A 188 -5.70 13.84 5.31
CA PHE A 188 -6.85 13.15 4.75
C PHE A 188 -7.89 12.83 5.84
N GLU A 189 -7.46 12.29 6.97
CA GLU A 189 -8.34 11.98 8.11
C GLU A 189 -8.97 13.25 8.72
N CYS A 190 -8.24 14.37 8.75
CA CYS A 190 -8.73 15.69 9.15
C CYS A 190 -9.64 16.36 8.11
N ARG A 191 -9.86 15.75 6.95
CA ARG A 191 -10.63 16.33 5.82
C ARG A 191 -10.03 17.63 5.28
N VAL A 192 -8.72 17.78 5.37
CA VAL A 192 -7.97 18.90 4.80
C VAL A 192 -7.66 18.64 3.33
N ILE A 193 -7.33 17.41 2.99
CA ILE A 193 -7.17 16.94 1.61
C ILE A 193 -8.24 15.88 1.28
N ASP A 194 -8.69 15.84 0.02
CA ASP A 194 -9.80 14.98 -0.39
C ASP A 194 -9.34 13.61 -0.87
N ALA A 195 -8.12 13.48 -1.34
CA ALA A 195 -7.56 12.21 -1.79
C ALA A 195 -6.63 11.60 -0.73
N PRO A 196 -6.74 10.29 -0.43
CA PRO A 196 -5.77 9.63 0.44
C PRO A 196 -4.41 9.58 -0.25
N PRO A 197 -3.30 9.68 0.52
CA PRO A 197 -1.97 9.64 -0.05
C PRO A 197 -1.70 8.28 -0.71
N VAL A 198 -1.22 8.33 -1.92
CA VAL A 198 -0.74 7.16 -2.66
C VAL A 198 0.76 7.02 -2.42
N ARG A 199 1.23 5.84 -2.00
CA ARG A 199 2.67 5.61 -2.00
C ARG A 199 3.17 5.63 -3.44
N HIS A 200 3.99 6.59 -3.75
CA HIS A 200 4.77 6.57 -4.98
C HIS A 200 5.84 5.47 -4.87
N TYR A 201 5.42 4.22 -5.11
CA TYR A 201 6.38 3.24 -5.59
C TYR A 201 6.78 3.68 -7.01
N PRO A 202 8.04 3.48 -7.43
CA PRO A 202 8.35 3.64 -8.85
C PRO A 202 7.26 2.87 -9.60
N PRO A 203 6.60 3.49 -10.60
CA PRO A 203 5.50 2.87 -11.29
C PRO A 203 5.96 1.48 -11.75
N ALA A 204 5.14 0.47 -11.51
CA ALA A 204 5.42 -0.85 -12.01
C ALA A 204 5.71 -0.72 -13.50
N ALA A 205 6.79 -1.34 -13.98
CA ALA A 205 7.17 -1.25 -15.38
C ALA A 205 5.95 -1.54 -16.26
N SER A 206 5.66 -0.65 -17.20
CA SER A 206 4.55 -0.84 -18.13
C SER A 206 4.71 -2.16 -18.88
N ILE A 207 3.64 -2.67 -19.46
CA ILE A 207 3.68 -3.89 -20.29
C ILE A 207 4.79 -3.76 -21.34
N ALA A 208 4.83 -2.64 -22.07
CA ALA A 208 5.84 -2.39 -23.09
C ALA A 208 7.27 -2.41 -22.50
N GLN A 209 7.51 -1.73 -21.38
CA GLN A 209 8.81 -1.72 -20.70
C GLN A 209 9.26 -3.13 -20.27
N ARG A 210 8.34 -3.99 -19.85
CA ARG A 210 8.67 -5.39 -19.46
C ARG A 210 9.11 -6.22 -20.66
N PHE A 211 8.43 -6.09 -21.81
CA PHE A 211 8.84 -6.75 -23.05
C PHE A 211 10.17 -6.19 -23.57
N VAL A 212 10.36 -4.87 -23.54
CA VAL A 212 11.63 -4.22 -23.94
C VAL A 212 12.79 -4.67 -23.06
N ALA A 213 12.59 -4.81 -21.77
CA ALA A 213 13.61 -5.29 -20.85
C ALA A 213 13.97 -6.79 -21.03
N ALA A 214 13.03 -7.58 -21.58
CA ALA A 214 13.17 -9.03 -21.67
C ALA A 214 13.57 -9.53 -23.06
N LEU A 215 13.23 -8.80 -24.13
CA LEU A 215 13.34 -9.28 -25.51
C LEU A 215 14.10 -8.28 -26.41
N PRO A 216 14.82 -8.78 -27.42
CA PRO A 216 15.47 -7.94 -28.43
C PRO A 216 14.44 -7.12 -29.23
N ASP A 217 14.92 -6.09 -29.93
CA ASP A 217 14.09 -5.25 -30.79
C ASP A 217 13.73 -5.94 -32.09
N THR A 218 12.58 -6.60 -32.08
CA THR A 218 12.09 -7.41 -33.22
C THR A 218 10.61 -7.13 -33.47
N PRO A 219 10.12 -7.33 -34.70
CA PRO A 219 8.69 -7.31 -35.02
C PRO A 219 7.86 -8.25 -34.14
N ILE A 220 8.40 -9.40 -33.71
CA ILE A 220 7.71 -10.32 -32.78
C ILE A 220 7.47 -9.65 -31.42
N ARG A 221 8.46 -8.93 -30.86
CA ARG A 221 8.27 -8.17 -29.62
C ARG A 221 7.16 -7.12 -29.78
N ALA A 222 7.19 -6.38 -30.89
CA ALA A 222 6.16 -5.37 -31.19
C ALA A 222 4.76 -6.01 -31.30
N ALA A 223 4.65 -7.14 -31.97
CA ALA A 223 3.40 -7.89 -32.09
C ALA A 223 2.89 -8.40 -30.73
N MET A 224 3.75 -8.92 -29.86
CA MET A 224 3.37 -9.33 -28.51
C MET A 224 2.87 -8.15 -27.66
N ILE A 225 3.54 -7.01 -27.71
CA ILE A 225 3.10 -5.78 -27.00
C ILE A 225 1.74 -5.34 -27.52
N ARG A 226 1.57 -5.26 -28.85
CA ARG A 226 0.30 -4.90 -29.50
C ARG A 226 -0.84 -5.83 -29.06
N TYR A 227 -0.58 -7.14 -29.03
CA TYR A 227 -1.56 -8.13 -28.61
C TYR A 227 -1.99 -7.95 -27.16
N VAL A 228 -1.05 -7.87 -26.22
CA VAL A 228 -1.35 -7.72 -24.80
C VAL A 228 -2.08 -6.39 -24.54
N THR A 229 -1.71 -5.32 -25.26
CA THR A 229 -2.40 -4.01 -25.20
C THR A 229 -3.83 -4.12 -25.70
N ALA A 230 -4.08 -4.82 -26.79
CA ALA A 230 -5.45 -5.05 -27.28
C ALA A 230 -6.29 -5.87 -26.27
N ARG A 231 -5.70 -6.90 -25.65
CA ARG A 231 -6.37 -7.70 -24.62
C ARG A 231 -6.64 -6.92 -23.34
N ALA A 232 -5.86 -5.88 -23.04
CA ALA A 232 -6.08 -5.02 -21.87
C ALA A 232 -7.43 -4.27 -21.91
N ALA A 233 -8.03 -4.07 -23.07
CA ALA A 233 -9.35 -3.47 -23.20
C ALA A 233 -10.48 -4.33 -22.60
N VAL A 234 -10.29 -5.64 -22.48
CA VAL A 234 -11.34 -6.60 -22.06
C VAL A 234 -10.94 -7.44 -20.84
N LEU A 235 -9.65 -7.53 -20.52
CA LEU A 235 -9.16 -8.33 -19.41
C LEU A 235 -8.93 -7.46 -18.16
N ALA A 236 -9.08 -8.08 -16.98
CA ALA A 236 -8.66 -7.44 -15.73
C ALA A 236 -7.12 -7.24 -15.70
N ALA A 237 -6.64 -6.17 -15.06
CA ALA A 237 -5.22 -5.81 -15.00
C ALA A 237 -4.31 -7.00 -14.60
N SER A 238 -4.70 -7.77 -13.57
CA SER A 238 -3.94 -8.96 -13.15
C SER A 238 -3.88 -10.08 -14.20
N SER A 239 -4.90 -10.18 -15.06
CA SER A 239 -4.91 -11.16 -16.17
C SER A 239 -4.01 -10.68 -17.31
N VAL A 240 -3.95 -9.39 -17.54
CA VAL A 240 -3.05 -8.75 -18.52
C VAL A 240 -1.59 -8.95 -18.09
N ASP A 241 -1.30 -8.73 -16.80
CA ASP A 241 0.02 -8.99 -16.23
C ASP A 241 0.45 -10.46 -16.36
N GLY A 242 -0.49 -11.38 -16.08
CA GLY A 242 -0.29 -12.80 -16.28
C GLY A 242 0.03 -13.14 -17.75
N LEU A 243 -0.79 -12.64 -18.67
CA LEU A 243 -0.62 -12.86 -20.11
C LEU A 243 0.75 -12.39 -20.63
N ALA A 244 1.20 -11.19 -20.19
CA ALA A 244 2.52 -10.69 -20.55
C ALA A 244 3.63 -11.60 -20.01
N ASN A 245 3.55 -12.03 -18.74
CA ASN A 245 4.52 -12.94 -18.13
C ASN A 245 4.57 -14.31 -18.83
N ASP A 246 3.42 -14.79 -19.32
CA ASP A 246 3.30 -16.09 -19.95
C ASP A 246 3.78 -16.08 -21.42
N LEU A 247 3.74 -14.93 -22.12
CA LEU A 247 4.24 -14.79 -23.49
C LEU A 247 5.76 -14.54 -23.58
N ILE A 248 6.33 -13.79 -22.63
CA ILE A 248 7.76 -13.46 -22.61
C ILE A 248 8.67 -14.69 -22.77
N PRO A 249 8.42 -15.85 -22.13
CA PRO A 249 9.24 -17.04 -22.29
C PRO A 249 9.41 -17.53 -23.73
N PHE A 250 8.39 -17.40 -24.56
CA PHE A 250 8.50 -17.76 -25.98
C PHE A 250 9.42 -16.81 -26.75
N GLY A 251 9.27 -15.50 -26.51
CA GLY A 251 10.17 -14.51 -27.10
C GLY A 251 11.63 -14.72 -26.70
N ILE A 252 11.87 -15.04 -25.42
CA ILE A 252 13.22 -15.39 -24.92
C ILE A 252 13.77 -16.65 -25.62
N PHE A 253 12.95 -17.69 -25.76
CA PHE A 253 13.32 -18.91 -26.45
C PHE A 253 13.75 -18.63 -27.90
N LEU A 254 12.99 -17.82 -28.62
CA LEU A 254 13.37 -17.44 -30.00
C LEU A 254 14.67 -16.66 -30.04
N ALA A 255 14.85 -15.68 -29.14
CA ALA A 255 16.07 -14.89 -29.07
C ALA A 255 17.31 -15.73 -28.75
N ASP A 256 17.17 -16.73 -27.87
CA ASP A 256 18.28 -17.59 -27.42
C ASP A 256 18.62 -18.69 -28.42
N HIS A 257 17.62 -19.25 -29.13
CA HIS A 257 17.81 -20.45 -29.97
C HIS A 257 17.62 -20.21 -31.49
N HIS A 258 16.85 -19.16 -31.85
CA HIS A 258 16.48 -18.86 -33.23
C HIS A 258 16.55 -17.34 -33.50
N PRO A 259 17.72 -16.68 -33.30
CA PRO A 259 17.84 -15.22 -33.43
C PRO A 259 17.53 -14.69 -34.83
N GLN A 260 17.58 -15.54 -35.85
CA GLN A 260 17.22 -15.22 -37.24
C GLN A 260 15.70 -15.09 -37.44
N VAL A 261 14.86 -15.62 -36.51
CA VAL A 261 13.41 -15.57 -36.60
C VAL A 261 12.94 -14.26 -35.91
N THR A 262 12.71 -13.24 -36.72
CA THR A 262 12.38 -11.90 -36.23
C THR A 262 10.91 -11.52 -36.46
N THR A 263 10.19 -12.22 -37.33
CA THR A 263 8.78 -11.98 -37.66
C THR A 263 7.91 -13.20 -37.38
N LEU A 264 6.63 -13.01 -37.10
CA LEU A 264 5.68 -14.09 -36.84
C LEU A 264 5.46 -14.97 -38.11
N ALA A 265 5.57 -14.38 -39.30
CA ALA A 265 5.45 -15.11 -40.58
C ALA A 265 6.58 -16.14 -40.81
N GLN A 266 7.74 -15.97 -40.15
CA GLN A 266 8.87 -16.90 -40.21
C GLN A 266 8.72 -18.11 -39.27
N LEU A 267 7.71 -18.07 -38.39
CA LEU A 267 7.47 -19.18 -37.47
C LEU A 267 7.00 -20.43 -38.24
N ASP A 268 7.56 -21.55 -37.83
CA ASP A 268 7.11 -22.86 -38.29
C ASP A 268 6.85 -23.80 -37.12
N ARG A 269 6.43 -25.03 -37.43
CA ARG A 269 6.11 -26.03 -36.41
C ARG A 269 7.32 -26.44 -35.57
N GLY A 270 8.52 -26.48 -36.17
CA GLY A 270 9.77 -26.85 -35.47
C GLY A 270 10.09 -25.87 -34.35
N HIS A 271 9.84 -24.57 -34.51
CA HIS A 271 10.00 -23.55 -33.47
C HIS A 271 9.04 -23.80 -32.29
N ILE A 272 7.83 -24.24 -32.57
CA ILE A 272 6.86 -24.58 -31.51
C ILE A 272 7.29 -25.82 -30.74
N GLU A 273 7.72 -26.89 -31.45
CA GLU A 273 8.19 -28.14 -30.82
C GLU A 273 9.43 -27.89 -29.95
N GLY A 274 10.37 -27.09 -30.44
CA GLY A 274 11.54 -26.67 -29.67
C GLY A 274 11.15 -25.92 -28.40
N PHE A 275 10.21 -24.97 -28.51
CA PHE A 275 9.72 -24.25 -27.33
C PHE A 275 9.03 -25.17 -26.32
N LEU A 276 8.17 -26.09 -26.77
CA LEU A 276 7.49 -27.05 -25.88
C LEU A 276 8.50 -27.91 -25.10
N ALA A 277 9.57 -28.37 -25.75
CA ALA A 277 10.62 -29.13 -25.09
C ALA A 277 11.37 -28.32 -24.03
N VAL A 278 11.81 -27.10 -24.37
CA VAL A 278 12.53 -26.21 -23.44
C VAL A 278 11.62 -25.73 -22.30
N ASN A 279 10.37 -25.34 -22.59
CA ASN A 279 9.45 -24.82 -21.59
C ASN A 279 9.14 -25.83 -20.49
N ARG A 280 9.18 -27.13 -20.78
CA ARG A 280 8.95 -28.21 -19.82
C ARG A 280 10.03 -28.28 -18.73
N THR A 281 11.28 -27.95 -19.07
CA THR A 281 12.44 -27.99 -18.17
C THR A 281 12.94 -26.61 -17.74
N ARG A 282 12.25 -25.55 -18.16
CA ARG A 282 12.62 -24.17 -17.91
C ARG A 282 12.77 -23.88 -16.42
N ARG A 283 13.75 -23.04 -16.07
CA ARG A 283 13.99 -22.57 -14.70
C ARG A 283 13.56 -21.11 -14.53
N TRP A 284 13.29 -20.74 -13.28
CA TRP A 284 12.99 -19.35 -12.96
C TRP A 284 14.17 -18.41 -13.24
N ARG A 285 13.90 -17.24 -13.79
CA ARG A 285 14.94 -16.20 -14.06
C ARG A 285 15.02 -15.13 -12.96
N GLY A 286 14.32 -15.26 -11.84
CA GLY A 286 14.28 -14.27 -10.75
C GLY A 286 15.32 -14.48 -9.65
N ARG A 287 15.48 -13.47 -8.77
CA ARG A 287 16.49 -13.49 -7.68
C ARG A 287 16.28 -14.60 -6.64
N VAL A 288 15.05 -15.05 -6.41
CA VAL A 288 14.68 -15.91 -5.27
C VAL A 288 14.67 -17.40 -5.64
N ALA A 289 14.66 -17.77 -6.92
CA ALA A 289 14.42 -19.16 -7.33
C ALA A 289 15.19 -19.54 -8.59
N ARG A 290 16.37 -18.95 -8.83
CA ARG A 290 17.15 -19.13 -10.08
C ARG A 290 17.41 -20.58 -10.48
N ASP A 291 17.47 -21.50 -9.51
CA ASP A 291 17.79 -22.90 -9.76
C ASP A 291 16.57 -23.82 -9.71
N GLN A 292 15.38 -23.28 -9.45
CA GLN A 292 14.16 -24.07 -9.41
C GLN A 292 13.49 -24.14 -10.78
N GLN A 293 13.09 -25.35 -11.17
CA GLN A 293 12.27 -25.58 -12.36
C GLN A 293 10.89 -24.93 -12.16
N VAL A 294 10.32 -24.34 -13.22
CA VAL A 294 8.97 -23.82 -13.17
C VAL A 294 7.96 -24.95 -12.95
N SER A 295 6.88 -24.67 -12.22
CA SER A 295 5.82 -25.67 -12.00
C SER A 295 5.12 -26.03 -13.32
N ALA A 296 4.53 -27.21 -13.38
CA ALA A 296 3.75 -27.68 -14.54
C ALA A 296 2.62 -26.68 -14.91
N SER A 297 2.00 -26.01 -13.91
CA SER A 297 0.98 -25.00 -14.16
C SER A 297 1.53 -23.74 -14.84
N VAL A 298 2.73 -23.29 -14.48
CA VAL A 298 3.39 -22.15 -15.12
C VAL A 298 3.83 -22.50 -16.56
N ALA A 299 4.35 -23.71 -16.76
CA ALA A 299 4.70 -24.20 -18.10
C ALA A 299 3.45 -24.32 -18.99
N HIS A 300 2.33 -24.84 -18.45
CA HIS A 300 1.05 -24.91 -19.14
C HIS A 300 0.51 -23.52 -19.51
N ALA A 301 0.54 -22.54 -18.57
CA ALA A 301 0.06 -21.20 -18.83
C ALA A 301 0.79 -20.53 -19.99
N ALA A 302 2.12 -20.69 -20.08
CA ALA A 302 2.91 -20.13 -21.18
C ALA A 302 2.50 -20.74 -22.55
N VAL A 303 2.28 -22.06 -22.62
CA VAL A 303 1.82 -22.71 -23.87
C VAL A 303 0.41 -22.27 -24.25
N LEU A 304 -0.49 -22.18 -23.26
CA LEU A 304 -1.86 -21.73 -23.47
C LEU A 304 -1.91 -20.27 -23.94
N ALA A 305 -1.11 -19.39 -23.33
CA ALA A 305 -1.01 -17.99 -23.73
C ALA A 305 -0.48 -17.84 -25.16
N LEU A 306 0.57 -18.61 -25.52
CA LEU A 306 1.10 -18.63 -26.88
C LEU A 306 0.06 -19.12 -27.88
N ARG A 307 -0.65 -20.20 -27.56
CA ARG A 307 -1.72 -20.70 -28.43
C ARG A 307 -2.80 -19.65 -28.66
N ASN A 308 -3.32 -19.06 -27.60
CA ASN A 308 -4.34 -18.03 -27.70
C ASN A 308 -3.84 -16.81 -28.49
N PHE A 309 -2.58 -16.42 -28.32
CA PHE A 309 -1.96 -15.35 -29.10
C PHE A 309 -1.99 -15.67 -30.61
N LEU A 310 -1.50 -16.85 -31.01
CA LEU A 310 -1.45 -17.26 -32.43
C LEU A 310 -2.84 -17.46 -33.04
N ASP A 311 -3.76 -18.03 -32.27
CA ASP A 311 -5.16 -18.22 -32.70
C ASP A 311 -5.88 -16.86 -32.86
N ASP A 312 -5.75 -15.95 -31.88
CA ASP A 312 -6.38 -14.63 -31.91
C ASP A 312 -5.88 -13.76 -33.08
N ILE A 313 -4.53 -13.67 -33.30
CA ILE A 313 -3.98 -12.88 -34.40
C ILE A 313 -4.35 -13.44 -35.77
N THR A 314 -4.56 -14.75 -35.86
CA THR A 314 -5.07 -15.39 -37.07
C THR A 314 -6.52 -15.02 -37.31
N LEU A 315 -7.35 -15.10 -36.26
CA LEU A 315 -8.77 -14.70 -36.31
C LEU A 315 -8.92 -13.20 -36.61
N TRP A 316 -8.06 -12.35 -36.08
CA TRP A 316 -8.06 -10.90 -36.32
C TRP A 316 -7.47 -10.50 -37.67
N GLY A 317 -6.93 -11.45 -38.44
CA GLY A 317 -6.42 -11.22 -39.78
C GLY A 317 -5.13 -10.36 -39.82
N TRP A 318 -4.25 -10.47 -38.80
CA TRP A 318 -2.99 -9.73 -38.86
C TRP A 318 -2.13 -10.16 -40.05
N ALA A 319 -1.52 -9.17 -40.73
CA ALA A 319 -0.76 -9.42 -41.96
C ALA A 319 0.52 -10.27 -41.73
N ASP A 320 1.14 -10.12 -40.58
CA ASP A 320 2.38 -10.81 -40.18
C ASP A 320 2.17 -12.14 -39.44
N ARG A 321 0.91 -12.65 -39.42
CA ARG A 321 0.60 -13.95 -38.80
C ARG A 321 1.30 -15.12 -39.52
N PRO A 322 1.53 -16.26 -38.86
CA PRO A 322 1.96 -17.49 -39.50
C PRO A 322 1.00 -17.92 -40.60
N ALA A 323 1.55 -18.51 -41.70
CA ALA A 323 0.75 -18.92 -42.85
C ALA A 323 -0.27 -20.04 -42.54
N ARG A 324 -0.01 -20.83 -41.49
CA ARG A 324 -0.87 -21.93 -41.03
C ARG A 324 -0.87 -22.00 -39.50
N GLN A 325 -1.86 -22.72 -38.96
CA GLN A 325 -1.89 -23.01 -37.52
C GLN A 325 -0.66 -23.83 -37.12
N LEU A 326 0.07 -23.40 -36.10
CA LEU A 326 1.30 -24.01 -35.63
C LEU A 326 1.16 -24.72 -34.27
N LEU A 327 0.21 -24.29 -33.44
CA LEU A 327 0.01 -24.80 -32.09
C LEU A 327 -1.44 -25.27 -31.92
N PHE A 328 -1.62 -26.51 -31.53
CA PHE A 328 -2.90 -27.18 -31.45
C PHE A 328 -3.34 -27.41 -29.98
N ALA A 329 -4.60 -27.70 -29.73
CA ALA A 329 -5.10 -28.02 -28.40
C ALA A 329 -4.40 -29.23 -27.76
N ILE A 330 -3.97 -30.19 -28.58
CA ILE A 330 -3.25 -31.38 -28.11
C ILE A 330 -1.84 -31.08 -27.61
N ASP A 331 -1.24 -29.97 -28.05
CA ASP A 331 0.11 -29.55 -27.66
C ASP A 331 0.12 -28.91 -26.25
N VAL A 332 -1.04 -28.47 -25.75
CA VAL A 332 -1.16 -27.86 -24.44
C VAL A 332 -1.03 -28.94 -23.36
N PRO A 333 0.00 -28.88 -22.49
CA PRO A 333 0.23 -29.89 -21.46
C PRO A 333 -1.00 -30.07 -20.57
N ARG A 334 -1.45 -31.30 -20.36
CA ARG A 334 -2.54 -31.58 -19.44
C ARG A 334 -2.09 -31.39 -18.01
N LEU A 335 -2.83 -30.61 -17.23
CA LEU A 335 -2.58 -30.49 -15.81
C LEU A 335 -3.30 -31.61 -15.04
N PRO A 336 -2.64 -32.21 -14.04
CA PRO A 336 -3.33 -33.09 -13.13
C PRO A 336 -4.43 -32.30 -12.41
N ARG A 337 -5.59 -32.91 -12.22
CA ARG A 337 -6.70 -32.36 -11.42
C ARG A 337 -6.61 -32.94 -10.01
N PRO A 338 -5.88 -32.31 -9.09
CA PRO A 338 -5.82 -32.80 -7.73
C PRO A 338 -7.18 -32.68 -7.08
N LEU A 339 -7.51 -33.63 -6.21
CA LEU A 339 -8.67 -33.53 -5.34
C LEU A 339 -8.59 -32.26 -4.48
N PRO A 340 -9.74 -31.68 -4.07
CA PRO A 340 -9.77 -30.59 -3.12
C PRO A 340 -8.94 -30.98 -1.89
N ARG A 341 -7.96 -30.14 -1.54
CA ARG A 341 -7.05 -30.41 -0.41
C ARG A 341 -7.61 -29.76 0.85
N ALA A 342 -8.76 -30.25 1.32
CA ALA A 342 -9.23 -29.91 2.66
C ALA A 342 -8.18 -30.35 3.71
N LEU A 343 -8.16 -29.69 4.85
CA LEU A 343 -7.36 -30.14 6.00
C LEU A 343 -8.05 -31.36 6.63
N PRO A 344 -7.28 -32.36 7.12
CA PRO A 344 -7.82 -33.38 8.02
C PRO A 344 -8.46 -32.73 9.25
N PRO A 345 -9.49 -33.36 9.88
CA PRO A 345 -10.19 -32.76 11.02
C PRO A 345 -9.27 -32.37 12.19
N ASP A 346 -8.29 -33.22 12.51
CA ASP A 346 -7.35 -32.97 13.61
C ASP A 346 -6.42 -31.80 13.31
N ASP A 347 -5.90 -31.71 12.07
CA ASP A 347 -5.07 -30.61 11.60
C ASP A 347 -5.85 -29.28 11.61
N ASP A 348 -7.12 -29.35 11.21
CA ASP A 348 -8.00 -28.17 11.19
C ASP A 348 -8.28 -27.67 12.60
N THR A 349 -8.52 -28.56 13.54
CA THR A 349 -8.74 -28.23 14.95
C THR A 349 -7.48 -27.62 15.58
N ALA A 350 -6.32 -28.21 15.35
CA ALA A 350 -5.05 -27.69 15.85
C ALA A 350 -4.75 -26.30 15.24
N LEU A 351 -5.01 -26.12 13.93
CA LEU A 351 -4.82 -24.84 13.26
C LEU A 351 -5.77 -23.76 13.79
N LEU A 352 -7.05 -24.07 14.03
CA LEU A 352 -8.02 -23.13 14.57
C LEU A 352 -7.64 -22.69 15.99
N ALA A 353 -7.15 -23.58 16.84
CA ALA A 353 -6.63 -23.24 18.16
C ALA A 353 -5.44 -22.25 18.03
N ALA A 354 -4.47 -22.56 17.18
CA ALA A 354 -3.31 -21.71 16.95
C ALA A 354 -3.68 -20.35 16.31
N ILE A 355 -4.74 -20.28 15.51
CA ILE A 355 -5.28 -19.00 14.98
C ILE A 355 -5.85 -18.16 16.13
N GLY A 356 -6.55 -18.79 17.09
CA GLY A 356 -7.10 -18.13 18.28
C GLY A 356 -6.02 -17.42 19.11
N ASP A 357 -4.82 -17.99 19.17
CA ASP A 357 -3.68 -17.50 19.96
C ASP A 357 -2.81 -16.45 19.23
N LEU A 358 -3.16 -16.06 17.99
CA LEU A 358 -2.40 -15.03 17.27
C LEU A 358 -2.51 -13.65 17.93
N ASP A 359 -1.38 -12.99 18.16
CA ASP A 359 -1.31 -11.61 18.68
C ASP A 359 -1.91 -10.57 17.72
N ASP A 360 -1.83 -10.82 16.41
CA ASP A 360 -2.36 -9.92 15.39
C ASP A 360 -3.88 -10.08 15.27
N PRO A 361 -4.69 -9.13 15.79
CA PRO A 361 -6.15 -9.26 15.81
C PRO A 361 -6.76 -9.29 14.40
N PHE A 362 -6.11 -8.65 13.41
CA PHE A 362 -6.55 -8.73 12.02
C PHE A 362 -6.33 -10.13 11.45
N ALA A 363 -5.13 -10.71 11.65
CA ALA A 363 -4.83 -12.05 11.15
C ALA A 363 -5.75 -13.09 11.80
N ARG A 364 -5.96 -12.99 13.11
CA ARG A 364 -6.87 -13.85 13.86
C ARG A 364 -8.29 -13.79 13.32
N CYS A 365 -8.90 -12.60 13.28
CA CYS A 365 -10.25 -12.42 12.76
C CYS A 365 -10.36 -12.84 11.28
N GLY A 366 -9.47 -12.35 10.42
CA GLY A 366 -9.52 -12.63 8.99
C GLY A 366 -9.35 -14.12 8.65
N LEU A 367 -8.52 -14.87 9.38
CA LEU A 367 -8.35 -16.30 9.20
C LEU A 367 -9.57 -17.09 9.66
N LEU A 368 -10.21 -16.70 10.78
CA LEU A 368 -11.48 -17.28 11.21
C LEU A 368 -12.58 -17.07 10.17
N VAL A 369 -12.74 -15.84 9.68
CA VAL A 369 -13.72 -15.52 8.61
C VAL A 369 -13.43 -16.33 7.33
N LEU A 370 -12.17 -16.44 6.91
CA LEU A 370 -11.80 -17.25 5.74
C LEU A 370 -12.17 -18.73 5.92
N ARG A 371 -11.93 -19.28 7.13
CA ARG A 371 -12.19 -20.69 7.43
C ARG A 371 -13.67 -20.99 7.56
N HIS A 372 -14.43 -20.15 8.27
CA HIS A 372 -15.84 -20.40 8.57
C HIS A 372 -16.77 -19.95 7.42
N ALA A 373 -16.57 -18.75 6.86
CA ALA A 373 -17.40 -18.25 5.77
C ALA A 373 -16.93 -18.68 4.36
N GLY A 374 -15.78 -19.34 4.25
CA GLY A 374 -15.27 -19.86 2.98
C GLY A 374 -14.99 -18.79 1.93
N LEU A 375 -14.52 -17.62 2.33
CA LEU A 375 -14.22 -16.50 1.44
C LEU A 375 -12.93 -16.72 0.65
N ARG A 376 -12.81 -16.06 -0.51
CA ARG A 376 -11.51 -15.81 -1.12
C ARG A 376 -10.80 -14.67 -0.38
N LEU A 377 -9.47 -14.70 -0.37
CA LEU A 377 -8.69 -13.65 0.30
C LEU A 377 -9.01 -12.24 -0.22
N GLY A 378 -9.23 -12.08 -1.53
CA GLY A 378 -9.67 -10.80 -2.10
C GLY A 378 -11.05 -10.37 -1.61
N GLU A 379 -12.01 -11.30 -1.53
CA GLU A 379 -13.36 -11.05 -1.01
C GLU A 379 -13.31 -10.62 0.47
N LEU A 380 -12.48 -11.26 1.29
CA LEU A 380 -12.25 -10.86 2.68
C LEU A 380 -11.77 -9.42 2.77
N LEU A 381 -10.75 -9.05 1.99
CA LEU A 381 -10.16 -7.72 2.03
C LEU A 381 -11.09 -6.63 1.48
N ASP A 382 -12.07 -6.99 0.65
CA ASP A 382 -13.06 -6.09 0.07
C ASP A 382 -14.36 -6.01 0.90
N LEU A 383 -14.45 -6.69 2.06
CA LEU A 383 -15.60 -6.55 2.94
C LEU A 383 -15.76 -5.11 3.40
N GLU A 384 -16.98 -4.60 3.29
CA GLU A 384 -17.39 -3.29 3.79
C GLU A 384 -17.85 -3.38 5.26
N LEU A 385 -17.86 -2.30 5.98
CA LEU A 385 -18.21 -2.26 7.40
C LEU A 385 -19.65 -2.73 7.67
N ASP A 386 -20.56 -2.48 6.73
CA ASP A 386 -21.96 -2.89 6.76
C ASP A 386 -22.22 -4.29 6.14
N ALA A 387 -21.15 -5.04 5.88
CA ALA A 387 -21.28 -6.37 5.28
C ALA A 387 -21.92 -7.41 6.23
N VAL A 388 -21.85 -7.20 7.53
CA VAL A 388 -22.50 -8.04 8.55
C VAL A 388 -23.93 -7.59 8.74
N VAL A 389 -24.89 -8.48 8.49
CA VAL A 389 -26.33 -8.17 8.57
C VAL A 389 -26.99 -9.13 9.55
N ASP A 390 -27.62 -8.61 10.58
CA ASP A 390 -28.44 -9.39 11.50
C ASP A 390 -29.88 -9.44 11.01
N TYR A 391 -30.37 -10.65 10.72
CA TYR A 391 -31.74 -10.93 10.34
C TYR A 391 -32.58 -11.45 11.50
N GLY A 392 -32.19 -11.17 12.74
CA GLY A 392 -32.91 -11.63 13.94
C GLY A 392 -33.00 -13.15 14.03
N PRO A 393 -34.22 -13.73 14.07
CA PRO A 393 -34.37 -15.19 14.18
C PRO A 393 -33.77 -15.99 13.03
N ALA A 394 -33.49 -15.36 11.88
CA ALA A 394 -32.82 -16.00 10.74
C ALA A 394 -31.29 -15.97 10.86
N GLY A 395 -30.75 -15.40 11.95
CA GLY A 395 -29.33 -15.36 12.25
C GLY A 395 -28.56 -14.24 11.56
N THR A 396 -27.27 -14.19 11.84
CA THR A 396 -26.34 -13.20 11.28
C THR A 396 -25.73 -13.70 9.97
N TRP A 397 -25.68 -12.84 8.99
CA TRP A 397 -25.20 -13.17 7.64
C TRP A 397 -24.14 -12.17 7.19
N LEU A 398 -23.20 -12.65 6.38
CA LEU A 398 -22.16 -11.85 5.75
C LEU A 398 -22.47 -11.63 4.27
N ARG A 399 -22.68 -10.39 3.86
CA ARG A 399 -22.72 -10.00 2.44
C ARG A 399 -21.30 -10.01 1.89
N VAL A 400 -21.07 -10.89 0.91
CA VAL A 400 -19.78 -11.00 0.24
C VAL A 400 -19.84 -10.20 -1.06
N PRO A 401 -18.97 -9.18 -1.23
CA PRO A 401 -18.99 -8.31 -2.41
C PRO A 401 -18.61 -9.08 -3.68
N LEU A 402 -18.80 -8.42 -4.83
CA LEU A 402 -18.47 -8.93 -6.16
C LEU A 402 -17.01 -9.43 -6.21
N GLY A 403 -16.84 -10.75 -6.23
CA GLY A 403 -15.53 -11.38 -6.35
C GLY A 403 -15.12 -11.61 -7.81
N LYS A 404 -14.08 -12.44 -8.00
CA LYS A 404 -13.53 -12.82 -9.33
C LYS A 404 -14.62 -13.29 -10.34
N LEU A 405 -15.73 -13.85 -9.88
CA LEU A 405 -16.83 -14.34 -10.71
C LEU A 405 -17.94 -13.29 -10.93
N LYS A 406 -17.76 -12.06 -10.46
CA LYS A 406 -18.75 -10.97 -10.54
C LYS A 406 -20.12 -11.39 -9.97
N THR A 407 -20.15 -12.18 -8.89
CA THR A 407 -21.35 -12.59 -8.19
C THR A 407 -21.27 -12.17 -6.74
N GLU A 408 -22.33 -11.52 -6.25
CA GLU A 408 -22.54 -11.29 -4.81
C GLU A 408 -23.21 -12.53 -4.20
N ARG A 409 -22.95 -12.77 -2.93
CA ARG A 409 -23.62 -13.81 -2.17
C ARG A 409 -23.67 -13.46 -0.69
N SER A 410 -24.66 -14.01 0.01
CA SER A 410 -24.72 -13.97 1.46
C SER A 410 -24.31 -15.32 2.03
N VAL A 411 -23.53 -15.29 3.12
CA VAL A 411 -23.05 -16.49 3.84
C VAL A 411 -23.51 -16.40 5.28
N PRO A 412 -24.15 -17.43 5.86
CA PRO A 412 -24.49 -17.43 7.28
C PRO A 412 -23.21 -17.46 8.13
N LEU A 413 -23.22 -16.75 9.24
CA LEU A 413 -22.13 -16.71 10.20
C LEU A 413 -22.49 -17.51 11.44
N ASP A 414 -21.51 -18.20 12.01
CA ASP A 414 -21.59 -18.78 13.35
C ASP A 414 -21.19 -17.75 14.42
N ASP A 415 -21.54 -18.04 15.68
CA ASP A 415 -21.30 -17.14 16.81
C ASP A 415 -19.81 -16.82 17.01
N VAL A 416 -18.91 -17.78 16.71
CA VAL A 416 -17.47 -17.60 16.82
C VAL A 416 -16.97 -16.56 15.82
N THR A 417 -17.47 -16.62 14.60
CA THR A 417 -17.11 -15.67 13.53
C THR A 417 -17.70 -14.30 13.80
N VAL A 418 -18.94 -14.22 14.30
CA VAL A 418 -19.58 -12.95 14.72
C VAL A 418 -18.76 -12.31 15.83
N ALA A 419 -18.43 -13.05 16.90
CA ALA A 419 -17.62 -12.52 17.99
C ALA A 419 -16.23 -12.04 17.54
N ALA A 420 -15.60 -12.73 16.59
CA ALA A 420 -14.32 -12.29 16.02
C ALA A 420 -14.45 -11.01 15.19
N LEU A 421 -15.54 -10.86 14.44
CA LEU A 421 -15.83 -9.64 13.66
C LEU A 421 -16.14 -8.45 14.58
N ASP A 422 -16.94 -8.64 15.62
CA ASP A 422 -17.26 -7.61 16.63
C ASP A 422 -15.99 -7.16 17.38
N GLY A 423 -15.16 -8.11 17.80
CA GLY A 423 -13.88 -7.82 18.44
C GLY A 423 -12.94 -7.02 17.52
N TRP A 424 -12.91 -7.33 16.22
CA TRP A 424 -12.16 -6.56 15.24
C TRP A 424 -12.77 -5.16 15.05
N ALA A 425 -14.09 -5.05 14.88
CA ALA A 425 -14.78 -3.78 14.68
C ALA A 425 -14.54 -2.82 15.86
N ALA A 426 -14.52 -3.33 17.09
CA ALA A 426 -14.21 -2.55 18.29
C ALA A 426 -12.77 -1.99 18.29
N THR A 427 -11.80 -2.73 17.72
CA THR A 427 -10.38 -2.32 17.67
C THR A 427 -10.04 -1.46 16.46
N ARG A 428 -10.81 -1.55 15.38
CA ARG A 428 -10.57 -0.86 14.10
C ARG A 428 -10.59 0.66 14.22
N GLY A 429 -11.41 1.23 15.11
CA GLY A 429 -11.67 2.66 15.20
C GLY A 429 -12.51 3.20 14.03
N GLN A 430 -12.95 4.45 14.16
CA GLN A 430 -13.69 5.15 13.09
C GLN A 430 -12.69 5.91 12.21
N GLN A 431 -12.41 5.39 11.03
CA GLN A 431 -11.50 5.99 10.05
C GLN A 431 -12.31 6.46 8.83
N ARG A 432 -11.83 7.49 8.14
CA ARG A 432 -12.44 7.99 6.90
C ARG A 432 -12.46 6.91 5.82
N ALA A 433 -13.58 6.80 5.10
CA ALA A 433 -13.72 5.93 3.92
C ALA A 433 -12.61 6.24 2.89
N ILE A 434 -12.05 5.20 2.28
CA ILE A 434 -10.98 5.30 1.29
C ILE A 434 -11.46 4.81 -0.08
N PRO A 435 -10.88 5.27 -1.20
CA PRO A 435 -11.27 4.82 -2.52
C PRO A 435 -11.09 3.32 -2.69
N HIS A 436 -12.10 2.64 -3.22
CA HIS A 436 -12.02 1.23 -3.58
C HIS A 436 -11.03 1.06 -4.75
N PRO A 437 -10.05 0.13 -4.68
CA PRO A 437 -8.98 0.00 -5.69
C PRO A 437 -9.46 -0.25 -7.11
N GLN A 438 -10.64 -0.85 -7.29
CA GLN A 438 -11.17 -1.21 -8.60
C GLN A 438 -12.21 -0.22 -9.11
N THR A 439 -13.00 0.40 -8.22
CA THR A 439 -14.15 1.24 -8.61
C THR A 439 -13.92 2.72 -8.35
N GLY A 440 -12.91 3.09 -7.55
CA GLY A 440 -12.67 4.46 -7.10
C GLY A 440 -13.71 5.00 -6.11
N ARG A 441 -14.79 4.28 -5.82
CA ARG A 441 -15.85 4.69 -4.90
C ARG A 441 -15.30 4.79 -3.48
N PRO A 442 -15.58 5.86 -2.72
CA PRO A 442 -15.30 5.92 -1.29
C PRO A 442 -15.97 4.73 -0.58
N THR A 443 -15.18 3.93 0.11
CA THR A 443 -15.62 2.66 0.71
C THR A 443 -15.10 2.55 2.13
N ASP A 444 -16.00 2.19 3.03
CA ASP A 444 -15.70 1.92 4.45
C ASP A 444 -15.34 0.44 4.60
N PHE A 445 -14.09 0.10 4.33
CA PHE A 445 -13.66 -1.29 4.46
C PHE A 445 -13.68 -1.76 5.90
N LEU A 446 -14.20 -2.96 6.13
CA LEU A 446 -14.16 -3.61 7.43
C LEU A 446 -12.70 -3.79 7.92
N PHE A 447 -11.81 -4.21 7.01
CA PHE A 447 -10.41 -4.47 7.32
C PHE A 447 -9.51 -3.28 6.94
N THR A 448 -9.62 -2.22 7.74
CA THR A 448 -8.83 -0.99 7.63
C THR A 448 -8.07 -0.75 8.93
N ALA A 449 -6.82 -0.34 8.83
CA ALA A 449 -6.02 0.14 9.95
C ALA A 449 -5.04 1.20 9.49
N GLN A 450 -4.80 2.20 10.34
CA GLN A 450 -3.85 3.27 10.07
C GLN A 450 -4.15 4.03 8.76
N GLY A 451 -5.44 4.27 8.46
CA GLY A 451 -5.87 4.96 7.25
C GLY A 451 -5.69 4.17 5.95
N ARG A 452 -5.54 2.84 6.01
CA ARG A 452 -5.30 1.99 4.84
C ARG A 452 -6.11 0.72 4.90
N ARG A 453 -6.53 0.25 3.73
CA ARG A 453 -7.01 -1.12 3.56
C ARG A 453 -5.88 -2.10 3.87
N LEU A 454 -6.15 -3.11 4.66
CA LEU A 454 -5.15 -4.08 5.07
C LEU A 454 -4.73 -4.98 3.90
N GLY A 455 -3.46 -5.33 3.88
CA GLY A 455 -2.89 -6.11 2.79
C GLY A 455 -2.93 -7.62 3.03
N PRO A 456 -2.88 -8.42 1.95
CA PRO A 456 -2.97 -9.88 2.01
C PRO A 456 -1.78 -10.54 2.74
N TRP A 457 -0.66 -9.83 2.86
CA TRP A 457 0.55 -10.37 3.48
C TRP A 457 0.36 -10.67 4.98
N ARG A 458 -0.43 -9.85 5.71
CA ARG A 458 -0.71 -10.07 7.13
C ARG A 458 -1.48 -11.37 7.37
N ILE A 459 -2.47 -11.66 6.52
CA ILE A 459 -3.21 -12.93 6.55
C ILE A 459 -2.28 -14.10 6.26
N ARG A 460 -1.44 -13.99 5.21
CA ARG A 460 -0.50 -15.06 4.86
C ARG A 460 0.53 -15.31 5.96
N SER A 461 1.14 -14.25 6.48
CA SER A 461 2.10 -14.36 7.59
C SER A 461 1.46 -14.87 8.88
N GLY A 462 0.22 -14.47 9.18
CA GLY A 462 -0.55 -15.02 10.30
C GLY A 462 -0.82 -16.51 10.13
N LEU A 463 -1.21 -16.94 8.92
CA LEU A 463 -1.46 -18.34 8.60
C LEU A 463 -0.18 -19.18 8.70
N ASP A 464 0.96 -18.68 8.20
CA ASP A 464 2.24 -19.38 8.30
C ASP A 464 2.66 -19.54 9.78
N ARG A 465 2.45 -18.52 10.62
CA ARG A 465 2.72 -18.59 12.07
C ARG A 465 1.79 -19.59 12.79
N ALA A 466 0.49 -19.55 12.50
CA ALA A 466 -0.47 -20.47 13.09
C ALA A 466 -0.18 -21.93 12.68
N ALA A 467 0.16 -22.17 11.40
CA ALA A 467 0.54 -23.49 10.91
C ALA A 467 1.80 -24.03 11.59
N ALA A 468 2.80 -23.16 11.81
CA ALA A 468 4.00 -23.53 12.55
C ALA A 468 3.70 -23.86 14.03
N ALA A 469 2.87 -23.04 14.69
CA ALA A 469 2.48 -23.26 16.08
C ALA A 469 1.64 -24.55 16.25
N ALA A 470 0.81 -24.90 15.26
CA ALA A 470 0.04 -26.13 15.23
C ALA A 470 0.88 -27.37 14.85
N GLY A 471 2.17 -27.23 14.59
CA GLY A 471 3.04 -28.36 14.19
C GLY A 471 2.74 -28.92 12.79
N LEU A 472 2.02 -28.19 11.95
CA LEU A 472 1.63 -28.61 10.61
C LEU A 472 2.78 -28.39 9.61
N LEU A 473 3.83 -29.18 9.75
CA LEU A 473 5.01 -29.19 8.87
C LEU A 473 4.94 -30.40 7.93
N VAL A 474 5.30 -30.22 6.65
CA VAL A 474 5.32 -31.32 5.65
C VAL A 474 6.57 -32.18 5.80
N ASP A 475 7.69 -31.56 6.18
CA ASP A 475 8.99 -32.20 6.42
C ASP A 475 9.72 -31.45 7.54
N PRO A 476 10.70 -32.08 8.24
CA PRO A 476 11.56 -31.36 9.16
C PRO A 476 12.25 -30.19 8.43
N GLY A 477 11.75 -28.97 8.67
CA GLY A 477 12.28 -27.74 8.09
C GLY A 477 11.44 -27.06 6.99
N HIS A 478 10.37 -27.69 6.48
CA HIS A 478 9.46 -27.04 5.53
C HIS A 478 8.03 -27.10 6.04
N PRO A 479 7.40 -25.96 6.40
CA PRO A 479 5.98 -25.95 6.78
C PRO A 479 5.12 -26.44 5.62
N ALA A 480 4.13 -27.25 5.93
CA ALA A 480 3.05 -27.54 4.99
C ALA A 480 2.46 -26.21 4.60
N ARG A 481 2.73 -25.77 3.38
CA ARG A 481 2.25 -24.47 2.93
C ARG A 481 0.73 -24.47 2.88
N ILE A 482 0.12 -24.19 4.03
CA ILE A 482 -1.31 -23.98 4.13
C ILE A 482 -1.59 -22.63 3.50
N THR A 483 -2.46 -22.62 2.51
CA THR A 483 -2.82 -21.37 1.82
C THR A 483 -4.23 -20.94 2.22
N PRO A 484 -4.58 -19.65 2.14
CA PRO A 484 -5.95 -19.20 2.35
C PRO A 484 -6.98 -19.95 1.49
N HIS A 485 -6.56 -20.40 0.31
CA HIS A 485 -7.43 -21.21 -0.57
C HIS A 485 -7.70 -22.61 0.00
N ARG A 486 -6.73 -23.19 0.72
CA ARG A 486 -6.91 -24.48 1.39
C ARG A 486 -7.89 -24.38 2.57
N LEU A 487 -7.86 -23.28 3.35
CA LEU A 487 -8.87 -23.01 4.38
C LEU A 487 -10.28 -22.99 3.79
N ARG A 488 -10.46 -22.34 2.64
CA ARG A 488 -11.75 -22.33 1.94
C ARG A 488 -12.22 -23.74 1.55
N HIS A 489 -11.34 -24.63 1.15
CA HIS A 489 -11.70 -26.03 0.83
C HIS A 489 -12.06 -26.85 2.07
N THR A 490 -11.60 -26.43 3.24
CA THR A 490 -11.89 -27.07 4.53
C THR A 490 -13.23 -26.59 5.12
N THR A 491 -13.77 -25.44 4.64
CA THR A 491 -15.08 -24.95 5.09
C THR A 491 -16.15 -26.01 4.84
N PRO A 492 -16.95 -26.41 5.84
CA PRO A 492 -18.06 -27.34 5.62
C PRO A 492 -19.04 -26.77 4.58
N PRO A 493 -19.69 -27.61 3.78
CA PRO A 493 -20.81 -27.15 2.98
C PRO A 493 -21.85 -26.56 3.94
N ALA A 494 -22.36 -25.35 3.58
CA ALA A 494 -23.23 -24.52 4.42
C ALA A 494 -24.18 -25.33 5.31
N TRP A 495 -24.15 -25.05 6.62
CA TRP A 495 -24.95 -25.70 7.63
C TRP A 495 -26.42 -25.77 7.23
N PRO A 496 -27.09 -26.92 7.35
CA PRO A 496 -28.53 -26.95 7.24
C PRO A 496 -29.11 -26.22 8.43
N THR A 497 -29.50 -24.97 8.28
CA THR A 497 -30.37 -24.30 9.26
C THR A 497 -31.67 -25.11 9.32
N PRO A 498 -32.15 -25.52 10.52
CA PRO A 498 -33.44 -26.13 10.65
C PRO A 498 -34.51 -25.20 10.09
N GLY A 499 -35.12 -25.56 8.95
CA GLY A 499 -36.16 -24.76 8.27
C GLY A 499 -35.81 -24.17 6.91
N CYS A 500 -34.56 -24.13 6.47
CA CYS A 500 -34.20 -23.61 5.15
C CYS A 500 -34.47 -24.65 4.04
N ARG A 501 -35.49 -24.41 3.20
CA ARG A 501 -35.84 -25.24 2.03
C ARG A 501 -34.84 -25.12 0.86
N CYS A 502 -33.69 -24.54 1.03
CA CYS A 502 -32.66 -24.38 0.00
C CYS A 502 -31.79 -25.64 -0.21
N LYS A 503 -32.41 -26.83 -0.24
CA LYS A 503 -31.70 -28.10 -0.51
C LYS A 503 -31.20 -28.30 -1.95
N ARG A 504 -31.34 -27.33 -2.89
CA ARG A 504 -31.13 -27.62 -4.31
C ARG A 504 -30.07 -26.84 -5.08
N SER A 505 -29.27 -25.95 -4.52
CA SER A 505 -28.34 -25.16 -5.35
C SER A 505 -26.83 -25.36 -5.12
N TRP A 506 -26.43 -26.28 -4.26
CA TRP A 506 -25.01 -26.59 -4.05
C TRP A 506 -24.62 -27.97 -4.60
N ARG A 507 -25.10 -28.29 -5.80
CA ARG A 507 -24.39 -29.30 -6.58
C ARG A 507 -23.15 -28.61 -7.16
N TYR A 508 -21.98 -29.13 -6.84
CA TYR A 508 -20.78 -28.91 -7.60
C TYR A 508 -21.14 -29.00 -9.09
N SER A 509 -21.16 -27.89 -9.79
CA SER A 509 -21.19 -27.88 -11.25
C SER A 509 -19.79 -28.26 -11.75
N GLY A 510 -19.45 -29.52 -11.55
CA GLY A 510 -18.28 -30.18 -12.10
C GLY A 510 -18.65 -31.10 -13.24
N THR A 511 -19.69 -30.75 -13.99
CA THR A 511 -19.98 -31.42 -15.27
C THR A 511 -19.96 -30.38 -16.35
N SER A 512 -18.84 -30.33 -17.08
CA SER A 512 -18.85 -29.81 -18.45
C SER A 512 -19.86 -30.58 -19.27
N PRO A 513 -20.70 -29.94 -20.08
CA PRO A 513 -21.45 -30.66 -21.10
C PRO A 513 -20.47 -31.27 -22.08
N GLN A 514 -20.55 -32.57 -22.26
CA GLN A 514 -20.09 -33.19 -23.50
C GLN A 514 -20.96 -32.65 -24.65
N ARG A 515 -20.34 -31.88 -25.53
CA ARG A 515 -20.47 -31.97 -27.01
C ARG A 515 -19.41 -31.07 -27.65
#